data_f77b700c3014b19afab0a072b5ae2f9e
#
_entry.id   f77b700c3014b19afab0a072b5ae2f9e
#
_cell.length_a   1.000
_cell.length_b   1.000
_cell.length_c   1.000
_cell.angle_alpha   90.00
_cell.angle_beta   90.00
_cell.angle_gamma   90.00
#
_symmetry.space_group_name_H-M   'P 1'
#
loop_
_entity.id
_entity.type
_entity.pdbx_description
1 polymer ?
#
loop_
_entity_poly.entity_id
_entity_poly.type
_entity_poly.pdbx_seq_one_letter_code
_entity_poly.pdbx_strand_id
1 'polypeptide(L)'
;LGYERTIVSSISGTTRDAIDTPFTWNGDDFVLVDTAGIRRKRAIDDETVERYSVIRSLGAIRRADVVLIVIDAAEGLSEQDVRIAGYVHEEGKASVVIVNKWDVIEKDTNTMNKFKKELTTDLAFMSYVPMLFISAKTGQRVNKVLETAKYAYTQNSMRISTGTLNDVISEAVTVTAPPSDKGRQLKIYYAVQFATNPPTFAIVVNDPKIMHFSYQRYLENYIRKSFSLDATPIRIKIRQRGKNDRLNDKA
;
A
#
# COMPACT_ATOMS: atom_id res chain seq x y z
N LEU A 1 21.05 3.91 -11.79
CA LEU A 1 21.53 5.31 -11.66
C LEU A 1 22.83 5.60 -12.41
N GLY A 2 23.52 4.77 -13.10
CA GLY A 2 24.67 5.03 -13.98
C GLY A 2 26.00 5.42 -13.31
N TYR A 3 26.05 5.60 -11.98
CA TYR A 3 27.27 5.85 -11.21
C TYR A 3 27.13 5.42 -9.75
N GLU A 4 28.23 4.95 -9.16
CA GLU A 4 28.27 4.59 -7.75
C GLU A 4 28.33 5.86 -6.89
N ARG A 5 27.34 6.05 -6.03
CA ARG A 5 27.29 7.13 -5.03
C ARG A 5 27.55 6.67 -3.61
N THR A 6 27.52 5.37 -3.38
CA THR A 6 27.70 4.77 -2.05
C THR A 6 28.70 3.63 -2.15
N ILE A 7 29.55 3.49 -1.16
CA ILE A 7 30.47 2.36 -1.06
C ILE A 7 29.64 1.10 -0.80
N VAL A 8 29.57 0.21 -1.79
CA VAL A 8 28.95 -1.10 -1.63
C VAL A 8 29.96 -2.01 -0.95
N SER A 9 29.74 -2.33 0.31
CA SER A 9 30.55 -3.26 1.08
C SER A 9 29.69 -4.47 1.46
N SER A 10 30.32 -5.63 1.50
CA SER A 10 29.71 -6.86 2.02
C SER A 10 29.45 -6.79 3.54
N ILE A 11 29.96 -5.77 4.20
CA ILE A 11 29.75 -5.50 5.62
C ILE A 11 28.47 -4.69 5.77
N SER A 12 27.48 -5.27 6.45
CA SER A 12 26.21 -4.63 6.77
C SER A 12 26.48 -3.39 7.65
N GLY A 13 26.04 -2.18 7.22
CA GLY A 13 26.16 -0.94 7.98
C GLY A 13 26.91 0.21 7.32
N THR A 14 27.14 0.16 6.02
CA THR A 14 27.82 1.23 5.26
C THR A 14 26.94 2.47 5.02
N THR A 15 25.62 2.34 5.13
CA THR A 15 24.69 3.48 4.96
C THR A 15 24.04 3.81 6.30
N ARG A 16 24.59 4.75 7.05
CA ARG A 16 24.06 5.20 8.35
C ARG A 16 23.03 6.32 8.25
N ASP A 17 23.01 7.05 7.13
CA ASP A 17 22.11 8.19 6.91
C ASP A 17 21.27 7.97 5.66
N ALA A 18 20.02 8.45 5.71
CA ALA A 18 19.13 8.45 4.55
C ALA A 18 19.66 9.47 3.53
N ILE A 19 20.06 9.01 2.35
CA ILE A 19 20.56 9.85 1.27
C ILE A 19 19.49 9.96 0.20
N ASP A 20 18.99 11.18 -0.02
CA ASP A 20 18.06 11.46 -1.10
C ASP A 20 18.85 11.58 -2.42
N THR A 21 18.47 10.80 -3.42
CA THR A 21 19.13 10.78 -4.72
C THR A 21 18.13 11.12 -5.82
N PRO A 22 18.14 12.35 -6.35
CA PRO A 22 17.30 12.70 -7.49
C PRO A 22 17.84 12.05 -8.78
N PHE A 23 16.91 11.62 -9.64
CA PHE A 23 17.22 11.13 -10.99
C PHE A 23 15.99 11.25 -11.89
N THR A 24 16.23 11.27 -13.19
CA THR A 24 15.17 11.29 -14.20
C THR A 24 15.09 9.93 -14.90
N TRP A 25 13.89 9.40 -15.09
CA TRP A 25 13.66 8.16 -15.83
C TRP A 25 12.43 8.30 -16.73
N ASN A 26 12.58 8.02 -18.02
CA ASN A 26 11.53 8.16 -19.04
C ASN A 26 10.81 9.53 -19.04
N GLY A 27 11.55 10.59 -18.72
CA GLY A 27 11.03 11.96 -18.68
C GLY A 27 10.32 12.36 -17.39
N ASP A 28 10.24 11.46 -16.42
CA ASP A 28 9.72 11.76 -15.08
C ASP A 28 10.86 11.93 -14.06
N ASP A 29 10.70 12.85 -13.13
CA ASP A 29 11.65 13.08 -12.06
C ASP A 29 11.30 12.25 -10.81
N PHE A 30 12.30 11.56 -10.30
CA PHE A 30 12.21 10.72 -9.12
C PHE A 30 13.23 11.17 -8.07
N VAL A 31 12.89 10.93 -6.82
CA VAL A 31 13.83 11.02 -5.70
C VAL A 31 13.85 9.66 -5.01
N LEU A 32 14.98 8.97 -5.08
CA LEU A 32 15.19 7.74 -4.31
C LEU A 32 15.62 8.11 -2.90
N VAL A 33 14.77 7.82 -1.93
CA VAL A 33 15.08 7.95 -0.51
C VAL A 33 15.71 6.64 -0.05
N ASP A 34 17.04 6.63 0.14
CA ASP A 34 17.77 5.46 0.62
C ASP A 34 17.57 5.33 2.12
N THR A 35 16.82 4.33 2.52
CA THR A 35 16.69 3.95 3.91
C THR A 35 17.81 2.98 4.25
N ALA A 36 18.72 3.34 5.17
CA ALA A 36 19.64 2.39 5.77
C ALA A 36 18.82 1.17 6.22
N GLY A 37 19.09 0.02 5.57
CA GLY A 37 18.23 -1.17 5.70
C GLY A 37 17.82 -1.47 7.13
N ILE A 38 16.54 -1.56 7.39
CA ILE A 38 15.93 -1.78 8.72
C ILE A 38 16.24 -3.20 9.24
N ARG A 39 16.97 -4.01 8.47
CA ARG A 39 17.29 -5.39 8.85
C ARG A 39 18.13 -5.44 10.12
N ARG A 40 17.67 -6.24 11.07
CA ARG A 40 18.44 -6.68 12.22
C ARG A 40 19.80 -7.20 11.77
N LYS A 41 20.87 -6.53 12.18
CA LYS A 41 22.18 -7.18 12.26
C LYS A 41 22.08 -8.26 13.33
N ARG A 42 22.22 -9.53 12.97
CA ARG A 42 22.65 -10.54 13.91
C ARG A 42 24.00 -10.07 14.49
N ALA A 43 24.04 -9.84 15.79
CA ALA A 43 25.20 -9.48 16.59
C ALA A 43 25.76 -8.06 16.42
N ILE A 44 25.13 -7.08 17.06
CA ILE A 44 25.78 -6.07 17.89
C ILE A 44 24.70 -5.58 18.86
N ASP A 45 24.94 -5.75 20.15
CA ASP A 45 24.13 -5.26 21.28
C ASP A 45 24.19 -3.72 21.35
N ASP A 46 23.40 -3.05 20.55
CA ASP A 46 23.22 -1.62 20.66
C ASP A 46 21.74 -1.27 20.35
N GLU A 47 20.84 -1.52 21.32
CA GLU A 47 19.42 -1.16 21.28
C GLU A 47 19.21 0.29 20.82
N THR A 48 20.17 1.16 21.08
CA THR A 48 20.13 2.58 20.73
C THR A 48 20.26 2.80 19.21
N VAL A 49 21.19 2.10 18.56
CA VAL A 49 21.42 2.23 17.10
C VAL A 49 20.26 1.63 16.30
N GLU A 50 19.70 0.54 16.80
CA GLU A 50 18.54 -0.12 16.17
C GLU A 50 17.29 0.80 16.22
N ARG A 51 17.01 1.43 17.37
CA ARG A 51 15.93 2.40 17.54
C ARG A 51 16.09 3.61 16.62
N TYR A 52 17.28 4.17 16.48
CA TYR A 52 17.56 5.29 15.57
C TYR A 52 17.35 4.91 14.09
N SER A 53 17.75 3.71 13.70
CA SER A 53 17.55 3.21 12.33
C SER A 53 16.06 3.07 12.01
N VAL A 54 15.25 2.52 12.92
CA VAL A 54 13.80 2.41 12.76
C VAL A 54 13.13 3.78 12.67
N ILE A 55 13.49 4.74 13.54
CA ILE A 55 12.93 6.10 13.53
C ILE A 55 13.23 6.82 12.21
N ARG A 56 14.46 6.71 11.69
CA ARG A 56 14.84 7.31 10.40
C ARG A 56 14.06 6.71 9.23
N SER A 57 13.90 5.38 9.24
CA SER A 57 13.14 4.70 8.21
C SER A 57 11.66 5.05 8.24
N LEU A 58 11.05 5.21 9.41
CA LEU A 58 9.69 5.73 9.55
C LEU A 58 9.59 7.16 9.02
N GLY A 59 10.60 8.01 9.27
CA GLY A 59 10.70 9.35 8.68
C GLY A 59 10.75 9.32 7.16
N ALA A 60 11.53 8.41 6.56
CA ALA A 60 11.62 8.23 5.12
C ALA A 60 10.30 7.71 4.52
N ILE A 61 9.64 6.73 5.17
CA ILE A 61 8.33 6.22 4.78
C ILE A 61 7.29 7.35 4.74
N ARG A 62 7.27 8.23 5.75
CA ARG A 62 6.34 9.37 5.78
C ARG A 62 6.56 10.36 4.66
N ARG A 63 7.80 10.60 4.26
CA ARG A 63 8.16 11.52 3.16
C ARG A 63 7.91 10.91 1.77
N ALA A 64 7.99 9.58 1.65
CA ALA A 64 7.84 8.90 0.38
C ALA A 64 6.40 8.96 -0.14
N ASP A 65 6.22 9.04 -1.45
CA ASP A 65 4.93 8.86 -2.12
C ASP A 65 4.65 7.37 -2.35
N VAL A 66 5.70 6.61 -2.67
CA VAL A 66 5.64 5.16 -2.91
C VAL A 66 6.74 4.47 -2.11
N VAL A 67 6.41 3.37 -1.46
CA VAL A 67 7.36 2.56 -0.68
C VAL A 67 7.63 1.24 -1.40
N LEU A 68 8.89 0.96 -1.66
CA LEU A 68 9.36 -0.32 -2.18
C LEU A 68 9.76 -1.22 -1.01
N ILE A 69 8.98 -2.25 -0.72
CA ILE A 69 9.27 -3.24 0.33
C ILE A 69 10.12 -4.34 -0.31
N VAL A 70 11.42 -4.35 0.00
CA VAL A 70 12.39 -5.26 -0.63
C VAL A 70 12.61 -6.47 0.27
N ILE A 71 12.30 -7.67 -0.24
CA ILE A 71 12.43 -8.96 0.43
C ILE A 71 13.52 -9.76 -0.28
N ASP A 72 14.38 -10.43 0.49
CA ASP A 72 15.35 -11.38 -0.04
C ASP A 72 14.67 -12.73 -0.30
N ALA A 73 14.67 -13.20 -1.55
CA ALA A 73 14.02 -14.46 -1.91
C ALA A 73 14.63 -15.68 -1.19
N ALA A 74 15.93 -15.64 -0.86
CA ALA A 74 16.60 -16.76 -0.18
C ALA A 74 16.30 -16.83 1.32
N GLU A 75 16.04 -15.67 1.95
CA GLU A 75 15.71 -15.60 3.39
C GLU A 75 14.21 -15.65 3.65
N GLY A 76 13.38 -15.29 2.64
CA GLY A 76 11.93 -15.15 2.77
C GLY A 76 11.51 -13.92 3.56
N LEU A 77 10.25 -13.89 3.97
CA LEU A 77 9.65 -12.78 4.72
C LEU A 77 9.95 -12.94 6.22
N SER A 78 10.54 -11.94 6.83
CA SER A 78 10.79 -11.91 8.28
C SER A 78 9.64 -11.22 9.03
N GLU A 79 9.51 -11.45 10.35
CA GLU A 79 8.55 -10.71 11.19
C GLU A 79 8.79 -9.20 11.14
N GLN A 80 10.03 -8.76 10.97
CA GLN A 80 10.38 -7.36 10.85
C GLN A 80 9.87 -6.77 9.54
N ASP A 81 9.97 -7.51 8.43
CA ASP A 81 9.42 -7.08 7.14
C ASP A 81 7.91 -6.92 7.21
N VAL A 82 7.20 -7.83 7.90
CA VAL A 82 5.76 -7.72 8.15
C VAL A 82 5.41 -6.49 8.97
N ARG A 83 6.18 -6.18 10.03
CA ARG A 83 5.98 -4.97 10.84
C ARG A 83 6.18 -3.69 10.01
N ILE A 84 7.22 -3.64 9.18
CA ILE A 84 7.49 -2.50 8.30
C ILE A 84 6.36 -2.34 7.29
N ALA A 85 5.91 -3.42 6.66
CA ALA A 85 4.76 -3.43 5.76
C ALA A 85 3.49 -2.92 6.47
N GLY A 86 3.28 -3.28 7.73
CA GLY A 86 2.22 -2.74 8.58
C GLY A 86 2.29 -1.23 8.75
N TYR A 87 3.46 -0.68 9.06
CA TYR A 87 3.65 0.78 9.14
C TYR A 87 3.39 1.49 7.80
N VAL A 88 3.83 0.91 6.68
CA VAL A 88 3.56 1.46 5.34
C VAL A 88 2.07 1.53 5.06
N HIS A 89 1.33 0.48 5.42
CA HIS A 89 -0.12 0.40 5.29
C HIS A 89 -0.84 1.44 6.18
N GLU A 90 -0.45 1.54 7.46
CA GLU A 90 -1.04 2.49 8.42
C GLU A 90 -0.80 3.95 8.02
N GLU A 91 0.40 4.28 7.52
CA GLU A 91 0.73 5.61 7.00
C GLU A 91 -0.01 5.92 5.67
N GLY A 92 -0.68 4.94 5.08
CA GLY A 92 -1.49 5.13 3.87
C GLY A 92 -0.65 5.29 2.61
N LYS A 93 0.54 4.71 2.57
CA LYS A 93 1.46 4.85 1.44
C LYS A 93 1.15 3.86 0.33
N ALA A 94 1.26 4.31 -0.91
CA ALA A 94 1.34 3.41 -2.05
C ALA A 94 2.57 2.51 -1.90
N SER A 95 2.48 1.27 -2.29
CA SER A 95 3.57 0.32 -2.08
C SER A 95 3.66 -0.76 -3.13
N VAL A 96 4.89 -1.28 -3.28
CA VAL A 96 5.22 -2.40 -4.17
C VAL A 96 6.12 -3.36 -3.38
N VAL A 97 5.80 -4.64 -3.39
CA VAL A 97 6.66 -5.69 -2.83
C VAL A 97 7.65 -6.14 -3.89
N ILE A 98 8.92 -6.08 -3.58
CA ILE A 98 10.02 -6.47 -4.46
C ILE A 98 10.69 -7.72 -3.88
N VAL A 99 10.52 -8.87 -4.53
CA VAL A 99 11.22 -10.11 -4.17
C VAL A 99 12.53 -10.14 -4.97
N ASN A 100 13.62 -9.73 -4.30
CA ASN A 100 14.95 -9.61 -4.90
C ASN A 100 15.76 -10.92 -4.73
N LYS A 101 16.89 -11.00 -5.43
CA LYS A 101 17.75 -12.19 -5.53
C LYS A 101 17.05 -13.39 -6.12
N TRP A 102 16.07 -13.15 -7.02
CA TRP A 102 15.32 -14.23 -7.66
C TRP A 102 16.18 -15.15 -8.53
N ASP A 103 17.42 -14.76 -8.85
CA ASP A 103 18.43 -15.55 -9.57
C ASP A 103 18.96 -16.73 -8.77
N VAL A 104 18.97 -16.67 -7.43
CA VAL A 104 19.53 -17.73 -6.57
C VAL A 104 18.51 -18.84 -6.22
N ILE A 105 17.23 -18.63 -6.56
CA ILE A 105 16.17 -19.60 -6.25
C ILE A 105 16.12 -20.68 -7.34
N GLU A 106 16.11 -21.93 -6.92
CA GLU A 106 15.79 -23.07 -7.81
C GLU A 106 14.31 -22.98 -8.20
N LYS A 107 14.04 -23.01 -9.51
CA LYS A 107 12.72 -22.70 -10.05
C LYS A 107 12.12 -23.93 -10.73
N ASP A 108 10.92 -24.29 -10.28
CA ASP A 108 9.98 -25.11 -11.01
C ASP A 108 8.86 -24.23 -11.60
N THR A 109 7.92 -24.85 -12.33
CA THR A 109 6.78 -24.17 -12.96
C THR A 109 5.88 -23.46 -11.92
N ASN A 110 5.89 -23.89 -10.66
CA ASN A 110 5.00 -23.41 -9.60
C ASN A 110 5.70 -22.55 -8.53
N THR A 111 7.03 -22.44 -8.56
CA THR A 111 7.82 -21.75 -7.53
C THR A 111 7.33 -20.32 -7.30
N MET A 112 7.14 -19.54 -8.37
CA MET A 112 6.65 -18.16 -8.24
C MET A 112 5.25 -18.07 -7.62
N ASN A 113 4.35 -18.98 -7.99
CA ASN A 113 2.99 -19.01 -7.47
C ASN A 113 2.95 -19.40 -5.99
N LYS A 114 3.82 -20.31 -5.56
CA LYS A 114 3.98 -20.69 -4.14
C LYS A 114 4.45 -19.48 -3.32
N PHE A 115 5.53 -18.82 -3.73
CA PHE A 115 6.03 -17.60 -3.09
C PHE A 115 4.96 -16.50 -3.01
N LYS A 116 4.27 -16.25 -4.12
CA LYS A 116 3.20 -15.26 -4.16
C LYS A 116 2.08 -15.59 -3.18
N LYS A 117 1.69 -16.86 -3.07
CA LYS A 117 0.64 -17.32 -2.14
C LYS A 117 1.06 -17.14 -0.68
N GLU A 118 2.29 -17.53 -0.32
CA GLU A 118 2.85 -17.36 1.02
C GLU A 118 2.89 -15.89 1.41
N LEU A 119 3.51 -15.04 0.59
CA LEU A 119 3.56 -13.59 0.83
C LEU A 119 2.17 -12.95 0.93
N THR A 120 1.20 -13.40 0.12
CA THR A 120 -0.18 -12.88 0.19
C THR A 120 -0.86 -13.29 1.50
N THR A 121 -0.53 -14.46 2.05
CA THR A 121 -1.05 -14.91 3.35
C THR A 121 -0.46 -14.09 4.49
N ASP A 122 0.85 -13.90 4.50
CA ASP A 122 1.55 -13.17 5.56
C ASP A 122 1.29 -11.66 5.53
N LEU A 123 1.05 -11.10 4.32
CA LEU A 123 0.69 -9.71 4.07
C LEU A 123 -0.80 -9.54 3.74
N ALA A 124 -1.69 -10.33 4.35
CA ALA A 124 -3.12 -10.33 4.03
C ALA A 124 -3.79 -8.96 4.19
N PHE A 125 -3.29 -8.10 5.09
CA PHE A 125 -3.77 -6.74 5.31
C PHE A 125 -3.46 -5.78 4.14
N MET A 126 -2.51 -6.15 3.25
CA MET A 126 -2.16 -5.39 2.05
C MET A 126 -2.13 -6.27 0.79
N SER A 127 -3.08 -7.18 0.67
CA SER A 127 -3.22 -8.11 -0.47
C SER A 127 -3.41 -7.41 -1.84
N TYR A 128 -3.68 -6.11 -1.83
CA TYR A 128 -3.80 -5.25 -3.02
C TYR A 128 -2.45 -4.84 -3.62
N VAL A 129 -1.34 -5.10 -2.94
CA VAL A 129 -0.02 -4.61 -3.35
C VAL A 129 0.57 -5.51 -4.44
N PRO A 130 1.06 -4.94 -5.57
CA PRO A 130 1.74 -5.71 -6.60
C PRO A 130 3.06 -6.28 -6.10
N MET A 131 3.39 -7.48 -6.57
CA MET A 131 4.64 -8.18 -6.25
C MET A 131 5.48 -8.33 -7.51
N LEU A 132 6.74 -7.91 -7.45
CA LEU A 132 7.72 -8.07 -8.52
C LEU A 132 8.85 -9.01 -8.07
N PHE A 133 9.17 -9.99 -8.90
CA PHE A 133 10.28 -10.92 -8.68
C PHE A 133 11.44 -10.50 -9.58
N ILE A 134 12.52 -9.99 -8.96
CA ILE A 134 13.65 -9.36 -9.67
C ILE A 134 14.99 -9.97 -9.25
N SER A 135 16.01 -9.71 -10.01
CA SER A 135 17.39 -9.83 -9.57
C SER A 135 18.13 -8.51 -9.85
N ALA A 136 18.49 -7.81 -8.80
CA ALA A 136 19.32 -6.60 -8.91
C ALA A 136 20.72 -6.94 -9.42
N LYS A 137 21.23 -8.15 -9.13
CA LYS A 137 22.55 -8.62 -9.58
C LYS A 137 22.61 -8.82 -11.10
N THR A 138 21.58 -9.44 -11.68
CA THR A 138 21.56 -9.76 -13.12
C THR A 138 20.82 -8.72 -13.95
N GLY A 139 20.18 -7.73 -13.31
CA GLY A 139 19.32 -6.74 -13.97
C GLY A 139 17.92 -7.27 -14.34
N GLN A 140 17.60 -8.53 -14.01
CA GLN A 140 16.34 -9.13 -14.38
C GLN A 140 15.15 -8.36 -13.82
N ARG A 141 14.29 -7.82 -14.70
CA ARG A 141 13.05 -7.08 -14.39
C ARG A 141 13.23 -5.83 -13.51
N VAL A 142 14.44 -5.31 -13.35
CA VAL A 142 14.70 -4.10 -12.56
C VAL A 142 14.01 -2.87 -13.16
N ASN A 143 13.93 -2.78 -14.49
CA ASN A 143 13.21 -1.72 -15.18
C ASN A 143 11.71 -1.67 -14.81
N LYS A 144 11.10 -2.83 -14.51
CA LYS A 144 9.69 -2.90 -14.08
C LYS A 144 9.43 -2.25 -12.71
N VAL A 145 10.45 -2.08 -11.88
CA VAL A 145 10.31 -1.48 -10.55
C VAL A 145 9.82 -0.03 -10.66
N LEU A 146 10.45 0.79 -11.51
CA LEU A 146 10.08 2.19 -11.68
C LEU A 146 8.73 2.34 -12.39
N GLU A 147 8.44 1.50 -13.39
CA GLU A 147 7.12 1.45 -14.03
C GLU A 147 6.00 1.17 -13.00
N THR A 148 6.22 0.17 -12.14
CA THR A 148 5.24 -0.21 -11.12
C THR A 148 5.14 0.83 -10.01
N ALA A 149 6.25 1.48 -9.63
CA ALA A 149 6.24 2.59 -8.68
C ALA A 149 5.44 3.79 -9.21
N LYS A 150 5.63 4.16 -10.48
CA LYS A 150 4.83 5.22 -11.14
C LYS A 150 3.34 4.85 -11.18
N TYR A 151 3.03 3.61 -11.52
CA TYR A 151 1.66 3.09 -11.47
C TYR A 151 1.06 3.22 -10.07
N ALA A 152 1.78 2.79 -9.03
CA ALA A 152 1.35 2.88 -7.65
C ALA A 152 1.08 4.33 -7.21
N TYR A 153 1.96 5.27 -7.59
CA TYR A 153 1.76 6.70 -7.37
C TYR A 153 0.48 7.22 -8.02
N THR A 154 0.25 6.83 -9.29
CA THR A 154 -0.95 7.24 -10.03
C THR A 154 -2.23 6.72 -9.36
N GLN A 155 -2.22 5.45 -8.89
CA GLN A 155 -3.36 4.87 -8.17
C GLN A 155 -3.62 5.60 -6.84
N ASN A 156 -2.55 5.95 -6.11
CA ASN A 156 -2.66 6.63 -4.82
C ASN A 156 -3.22 8.06 -4.95
N SER A 157 -2.92 8.73 -6.03
CA SER A 157 -3.36 10.11 -6.33
C SER A 157 -4.65 10.18 -7.15
N MET A 158 -5.25 9.04 -7.51
CA MET A 158 -6.45 8.99 -8.34
C MET A 158 -7.62 9.75 -7.72
N ARG A 159 -8.28 10.58 -8.55
CA ARG A 159 -9.51 11.28 -8.20
C ARG A 159 -10.70 10.68 -8.96
N ILE A 160 -11.70 10.23 -8.21
CA ILE A 160 -12.93 9.64 -8.73
C ILE A 160 -14.05 10.67 -8.62
N SER A 161 -14.85 10.83 -9.68
CA SER A 161 -16.00 11.74 -9.64
C SER A 161 -17.07 11.23 -8.68
N THR A 162 -17.80 12.15 -8.03
CA THR A 162 -18.87 11.80 -7.09
C THR A 162 -19.97 10.99 -7.78
N GLY A 163 -20.33 11.33 -9.03
CA GLY A 163 -21.33 10.58 -9.80
C GLY A 163 -20.92 9.13 -9.99
N THR A 164 -19.77 8.90 -10.61
CA THR A 164 -19.24 7.54 -10.86
C THR A 164 -19.08 6.71 -9.58
N LEU A 165 -18.64 7.35 -8.49
CA LEU A 165 -18.52 6.67 -7.19
C LEU A 165 -19.90 6.22 -6.68
N ASN A 166 -20.93 7.08 -6.79
CA ASN A 166 -22.27 6.73 -6.33
C ASN A 166 -22.95 5.67 -7.21
N ASP A 167 -22.66 5.64 -8.51
CA ASP A 167 -23.11 4.56 -9.40
C ASP A 167 -22.56 3.21 -8.92
N VAL A 168 -21.25 3.15 -8.63
CA VAL A 168 -20.56 1.95 -8.10
C VAL A 168 -21.13 1.54 -6.73
N ILE A 169 -21.37 2.49 -5.83
CA ILE A 169 -21.98 2.18 -4.52
C ILE A 169 -23.40 1.65 -4.67
N SER A 170 -24.20 2.22 -5.58
CA SER A 170 -25.57 1.77 -5.85
C SER A 170 -25.58 0.34 -6.41
N GLU A 171 -24.66 0.05 -7.32
CA GLU A 171 -24.48 -1.32 -7.84
C GLU A 171 -24.08 -2.29 -6.72
N ALA A 172 -23.10 -1.92 -5.87
CA ALA A 172 -22.68 -2.73 -4.73
C ALA A 172 -23.84 -3.04 -3.76
N VAL A 173 -24.69 -2.05 -3.46
CA VAL A 173 -25.90 -2.19 -2.62
C VAL A 173 -26.93 -3.13 -3.27
N THR A 174 -27.02 -3.12 -4.59
CA THR A 174 -27.93 -4.02 -5.33
C THR A 174 -27.43 -5.47 -5.32
N VAL A 175 -26.11 -5.66 -5.48
CA VAL A 175 -25.48 -7.00 -5.46
C VAL A 175 -25.54 -7.63 -4.07
N THR A 176 -25.26 -6.85 -3.03
CA THR A 176 -25.30 -7.32 -1.64
C THR A 176 -26.08 -6.32 -0.77
N ALA A 177 -27.24 -6.74 -0.32
CA ALA A 177 -28.11 -5.90 0.50
C ALA A 177 -27.41 -5.43 1.78
N PRO A 178 -27.61 -4.16 2.19
CA PRO A 178 -27.04 -3.63 3.43
C PRO A 178 -27.56 -4.38 4.66
N PRO A 179 -26.74 -4.48 5.73
CA PRO A 179 -27.12 -5.16 6.97
C PRO A 179 -28.29 -4.43 7.67
N SER A 180 -28.96 -5.17 8.55
CA SER A 180 -30.00 -4.64 9.44
C SER A 180 -29.67 -4.95 10.89
N ASP A 181 -30.02 -4.05 11.80
CA ASP A 181 -29.96 -4.25 13.25
C ASP A 181 -31.30 -3.88 13.88
N LYS A 182 -31.87 -4.81 14.68
CA LYS A 182 -33.14 -4.63 15.41
C LYS A 182 -34.30 -4.08 14.55
N GLY A 183 -34.42 -4.63 13.32
CA GLY A 183 -35.43 -4.22 12.37
C GLY A 183 -35.18 -2.91 11.62
N ARG A 184 -34.03 -2.23 11.87
CA ARG A 184 -33.60 -1.07 11.11
C ARG A 184 -32.55 -1.47 10.08
N GLN A 185 -32.84 -1.24 8.81
CA GLN A 185 -31.89 -1.48 7.73
C GLN A 185 -30.91 -0.31 7.58
N LEU A 186 -29.66 -0.61 7.31
CA LEU A 186 -28.67 0.38 6.89
C LEU A 186 -29.09 1.00 5.56
N LYS A 187 -29.13 2.33 5.50
CA LYS A 187 -29.35 3.09 4.26
C LYS A 187 -28.09 3.90 3.95
N ILE A 188 -27.52 3.71 2.77
CA ILE A 188 -26.46 4.54 2.23
C ILE A 188 -27.13 5.62 1.38
N TYR A 189 -26.86 6.88 1.67
CA TYR A 189 -27.41 8.01 0.94
C TYR A 189 -26.53 8.43 -0.23
N TYR A 190 -25.24 8.59 0.03
CA TYR A 190 -24.24 8.91 -0.99
C TYR A 190 -22.82 8.64 -0.46
N ALA A 191 -21.88 8.63 -1.38
CA ALA A 191 -20.45 8.57 -1.09
C ALA A 191 -19.71 9.69 -1.81
N VAL A 192 -18.62 10.16 -1.23
CA VAL A 192 -17.75 11.18 -1.79
C VAL A 192 -16.29 10.88 -1.48
N GLN A 193 -15.42 11.06 -2.45
CA GLN A 193 -13.98 11.06 -2.21
C GLN A 193 -13.55 12.45 -1.74
N PHE A 194 -13.03 12.58 -0.52
CA PHE A 194 -12.62 13.86 0.03
C PHE A 194 -11.10 14.04 0.15
N ALA A 195 -10.32 12.97 -0.03
CA ALA A 195 -8.86 13.03 -0.07
C ALA A 195 -8.27 12.00 -1.03
N THR A 196 -7.03 12.26 -1.45
CA THR A 196 -6.12 11.36 -2.15
C THR A 196 -4.88 11.15 -1.28
N ASN A 197 -4.00 10.21 -1.65
CA ASN A 197 -2.72 9.92 -0.97
C ASN A 197 -2.89 9.55 0.53
N PRO A 198 -3.72 8.53 0.88
CA PRO A 198 -4.39 7.56 0.01
C PRO A 198 -5.82 7.98 -0.37
N PRO A 199 -6.44 7.32 -1.39
CA PRO A 199 -7.85 7.51 -1.71
C PRO A 199 -8.73 7.31 -0.48
N THR A 200 -9.42 8.38 -0.07
CA THR A 200 -10.22 8.39 1.15
C THR A 200 -11.64 8.81 0.83
N PHE A 201 -12.59 7.95 1.20
CA PHE A 201 -14.00 8.08 0.90
C PHE A 201 -14.81 8.31 2.17
N ALA A 202 -15.81 9.17 2.10
CA ALA A 202 -16.86 9.26 3.11
C ALA A 202 -18.12 8.59 2.54
N ILE A 203 -18.71 7.66 3.29
CA ILE A 203 -20.00 7.05 2.98
C ILE A 203 -21.00 7.56 4.01
N VAL A 204 -22.04 8.26 3.53
CA VAL A 204 -23.04 8.87 4.38
C VAL A 204 -24.22 7.92 4.53
N VAL A 205 -24.55 7.60 5.78
CA VAL A 205 -25.56 6.59 6.15
C VAL A 205 -26.60 7.15 7.14
N ASN A 206 -27.69 6.44 7.33
CA ASN A 206 -28.71 6.77 8.33
C ASN A 206 -28.21 6.58 9.77
N ASP A 207 -27.49 5.50 10.06
CA ASP A 207 -26.93 5.19 11.36
C ASP A 207 -25.59 4.41 11.21
N PRO A 208 -24.44 5.02 11.55
CA PRO A 208 -23.14 4.37 11.46
C PRO A 208 -23.01 3.09 12.29
N LYS A 209 -23.78 2.94 13.36
CA LYS A 209 -23.75 1.76 14.24
C LYS A 209 -24.24 0.48 13.55
N ILE A 210 -25.06 0.63 12.49
CA ILE A 210 -25.56 -0.49 11.69
C ILE A 210 -24.52 -0.94 10.66
N MET A 211 -23.53 -0.09 10.32
CA MET A 211 -22.46 -0.45 9.39
C MET A 211 -21.54 -1.50 10.03
N HIS A 212 -21.81 -2.76 9.71
CA HIS A 212 -20.96 -3.85 10.18
C HIS A 212 -19.62 -3.85 9.45
N PHE A 213 -18.54 -4.21 10.16
CA PHE A 213 -17.17 -4.24 9.61
C PHE A 213 -17.06 -5.06 8.30
N SER A 214 -17.73 -6.22 8.23
CA SER A 214 -17.73 -7.06 7.03
C SER A 214 -18.35 -6.37 5.82
N TYR A 215 -19.42 -5.57 6.02
CA TYR A 215 -20.05 -4.82 4.95
C TYR A 215 -19.21 -3.62 4.49
N GLN A 216 -18.54 -2.94 5.43
CA GLN A 216 -17.59 -1.90 5.09
C GLN A 216 -16.43 -2.47 4.25
N ARG A 217 -15.90 -3.64 4.63
CA ARG A 217 -14.86 -4.34 3.86
C ARG A 217 -15.35 -4.80 2.48
N TYR A 218 -16.61 -5.22 2.39
CA TYR A 218 -17.23 -5.54 1.11
C TYR A 218 -17.25 -4.31 0.18
N LEU A 219 -17.72 -3.16 0.68
CA LEU A 219 -17.75 -1.90 -0.09
C LEU A 219 -16.34 -1.45 -0.49
N GLU A 220 -15.37 -1.57 0.39
CA GLU A 220 -13.96 -1.28 0.07
C GLU A 220 -13.47 -2.14 -1.09
N ASN A 221 -13.68 -3.45 -1.03
CA ASN A 221 -13.28 -4.37 -2.09
C ASN A 221 -14.02 -4.09 -3.40
N TYR A 222 -15.28 -3.69 -3.32
CA TYR A 222 -16.08 -3.33 -4.49
C TYR A 222 -15.54 -2.06 -5.17
N ILE A 223 -15.28 -1.00 -4.41
CA ILE A 223 -14.64 0.23 -4.88
C ILE A 223 -13.27 -0.09 -5.51
N ARG A 224 -12.44 -0.86 -4.80
CA ARG A 224 -11.12 -1.27 -5.27
C ARG A 224 -11.18 -1.96 -6.63
N LYS A 225 -12.07 -2.92 -6.78
CA LYS A 225 -12.25 -3.67 -8.02
C LYS A 225 -12.76 -2.78 -9.17
N SER A 226 -13.76 -1.94 -8.89
CA SER A 226 -14.40 -1.09 -9.91
C SER A 226 -13.47 -0.03 -10.48
N PHE A 227 -12.56 0.50 -9.67
CA PHE A 227 -11.61 1.54 -10.07
C PHE A 227 -10.18 1.04 -10.24
N SER A 228 -9.93 -0.28 -10.13
CA SER A 228 -8.61 -0.89 -10.20
C SER A 228 -7.60 -0.23 -9.25
N LEU A 229 -8.03 0.09 -8.02
CA LEU A 229 -7.19 0.75 -7.00
C LEU A 229 -6.21 -0.24 -6.37
N ASP A 230 -5.27 -0.73 -7.20
CA ASP A 230 -4.16 -1.59 -6.76
C ASP A 230 -3.01 -0.74 -6.23
N ALA A 231 -2.07 -1.36 -5.52
CA ALA A 231 -0.87 -0.72 -4.97
C ALA A 231 -1.11 0.40 -3.94
N THR A 232 -2.36 0.69 -3.59
CA THR A 232 -2.70 1.76 -2.63
C THR A 232 -3.72 1.29 -1.61
N PRO A 233 -3.59 1.66 -0.32
CA PRO A 233 -4.65 1.46 0.65
C PRO A 233 -5.85 2.36 0.32
N ILE A 234 -7.04 1.91 0.72
CA ILE A 234 -8.27 2.71 0.66
C ILE A 234 -8.71 2.99 2.08
N ARG A 235 -9.13 4.22 2.35
CA ARG A 235 -9.71 4.60 3.64
C ARG A 235 -11.19 4.92 3.46
N ILE A 236 -12.05 4.30 4.28
CA ILE A 236 -13.48 4.58 4.31
C ILE A 236 -13.85 5.17 5.66
N LYS A 237 -14.48 6.34 5.66
CA LYS A 237 -15.05 6.97 6.84
C LYS A 237 -16.58 6.92 6.74
N ILE A 238 -17.22 6.29 7.71
CA ILE A 238 -18.67 6.25 7.78
C ILE A 238 -19.15 7.49 8.52
N ARG A 239 -20.10 8.22 7.93
CA ARG A 239 -20.68 9.44 8.50
C ARG A 239 -22.21 9.32 8.60
N GLN A 240 -22.75 9.81 9.70
CA GLN A 240 -24.20 9.95 9.82
C GLN A 240 -24.67 11.16 9.02
N ARG A 241 -25.80 11.03 8.33
CA ARG A 241 -26.45 12.14 7.63
C ARG A 241 -26.80 13.25 8.61
N GLY A 242 -26.34 14.48 8.38
CA GLY A 242 -26.64 15.65 9.19
C GLY A 242 -28.09 16.11 9.02
N LYS A 243 -28.59 16.90 10.00
CA LYS A 243 -29.92 17.51 9.90
C LYS A 243 -30.03 18.47 8.71
N ASN A 244 -28.94 19.17 8.36
CA ASN A 244 -28.89 20.14 7.25
C ASN A 244 -28.83 19.48 5.86
N ASP A 245 -28.33 18.24 5.77
CA ASP A 245 -28.28 17.50 4.50
C ASP A 245 -29.68 17.08 4.00
N ARG A 246 -30.69 17.10 4.89
CA ARG A 246 -32.07 16.74 4.57
C ARG A 246 -32.83 17.84 3.81
N LEU A 247 -32.31 19.05 3.79
CA LEU A 247 -32.97 20.22 3.14
C LEU A 247 -32.70 20.25 1.64
N ASN A 248 -31.58 19.68 1.18
CA ASN A 248 -31.20 19.69 -0.24
C ASN A 248 -31.85 18.61 -1.10
N ASP A 249 -32.54 17.61 -0.50
CA ASP A 249 -33.28 16.56 -1.23
C ASP A 249 -34.71 16.98 -1.62
N LYS A 250 -35.14 18.20 -1.27
CA LYS A 250 -36.50 18.70 -1.51
C LYS A 250 -36.55 19.90 -2.48
N ALA A 251 -35.42 20.19 -3.15
CA ALA A 251 -35.35 21.26 -4.16
C ALA A 251 -35.28 20.68 -5.58
#